data_fb06575e1c1d5b1cf16fcfad441f3f0c
#
_entry.id   fb06575e1c1d5b1cf16fcfad441f3f0c
#
_cell.length_a   1.000
_cell.length_b   1.000
_cell.length_c   1.000
_cell.angle_alpha   90.00
_cell.angle_beta   90.00
_cell.angle_gamma   90.00
#
_symmetry.space_group_name_H-M   'P 1'
#
loop_
_entity.id
_entity.type
_entity.pdbx_description
1 polymer ?
#
loop_
_entity_poly.entity_id
_entity_poly.type
_entity_poly.pdbx_seq_one_letter_code
_entity_poly.pdbx_strand_id
1 'polypeptide(L)'
;MRIEKPNIILVGGGGHCVSVIDVIEQQGKYNIKGIIDIKENIGKDVLVYNIIGSDNDLQDLFLSCPNAIVSVGQIKSSALRIHLFQKLKTIGYHLPIVISPLAYVSKYALIGEGSIIMHQALVNAGVKIGKNCIINTKANIEHGVQIGNFCHISTGTIVNGDCIVSRETFIGSNATISNGVTIPPNSIISAGEFVKR
;
A
#
# COMPACT_ATOMS: atom_id res chain seq x y z
N MET A 1 -27.72 -15.16 -7.63
CA MET A 1 -26.87 -14.50 -8.62
C MET A 1 -25.49 -14.32 -8.01
N ARG A 2 -24.42 -14.83 -8.63
CA ARG A 2 -23.06 -14.45 -8.23
C ARG A 2 -22.86 -13.00 -8.70
N ILE A 3 -22.67 -12.08 -7.77
CA ILE A 3 -22.29 -10.71 -8.10
C ILE A 3 -20.89 -10.81 -8.72
N GLU A 4 -20.76 -10.41 -9.97
CA GLU A 4 -19.47 -10.40 -10.67
C GLU A 4 -18.55 -9.37 -9.97
N LYS A 5 -17.35 -9.82 -9.57
CA LYS A 5 -16.40 -8.94 -8.89
C LYS A 5 -15.84 -7.93 -9.88
N PRO A 6 -15.70 -6.66 -9.50
CA PRO A 6 -15.08 -5.67 -10.36
C PRO A 6 -13.62 -6.02 -10.66
N ASN A 7 -13.15 -5.65 -11.86
CA ASN A 7 -11.76 -5.82 -12.24
C ASN A 7 -10.88 -4.76 -11.59
N ILE A 8 -9.62 -5.13 -11.31
CA ILE A 8 -8.56 -4.24 -10.84
C ILE A 8 -7.26 -4.53 -11.60
N ILE A 9 -6.49 -3.50 -11.93
CA ILE A 9 -5.11 -3.61 -12.40
C ILE A 9 -4.13 -3.23 -11.29
N LEU A 10 -2.97 -3.90 -11.30
CA LEU A 10 -1.86 -3.59 -10.41
C LEU A 10 -0.81 -2.80 -11.17
N VAL A 11 -0.29 -1.72 -10.60
CA VAL A 11 0.71 -0.88 -11.25
C VAL A 11 2.05 -1.03 -10.53
N GLY A 12 2.96 -1.77 -11.18
CA GLY A 12 4.27 -2.20 -10.71
C GLY A 12 4.35 -3.70 -10.49
N GLY A 13 5.16 -4.42 -11.27
CA GLY A 13 5.31 -5.88 -11.28
C GLY A 13 6.50 -6.40 -10.43
N GLY A 14 7.06 -5.58 -9.54
CA GLY A 14 8.20 -5.98 -8.70
C GLY A 14 7.84 -6.89 -7.52
N GLY A 15 8.80 -7.17 -6.64
CA GLY A 15 8.63 -8.11 -5.52
C GLY A 15 7.46 -7.79 -4.58
N HIS A 16 7.15 -6.52 -4.36
CA HIS A 16 5.98 -6.14 -3.54
C HIS A 16 4.65 -6.54 -4.21
N CYS A 17 4.60 -6.51 -5.55
CA CYS A 17 3.41 -6.92 -6.31
C CYS A 17 2.98 -8.35 -5.98
N VAL A 18 3.93 -9.27 -5.82
CA VAL A 18 3.67 -10.68 -5.44
C VAL A 18 2.82 -10.75 -4.15
N SER A 19 3.20 -9.99 -3.14
CA SER A 19 2.48 -9.96 -1.87
C SER A 19 1.13 -9.23 -1.97
N VAL A 20 1.04 -8.20 -2.83
CA VAL A 20 -0.22 -7.47 -3.07
C VAL A 20 -1.23 -8.36 -3.80
N ILE A 21 -0.78 -9.18 -4.76
CA ILE A 21 -1.62 -10.18 -5.44
C ILE A 21 -2.28 -11.10 -4.41
N ASP A 22 -1.47 -11.71 -3.52
CA ASP A 22 -1.98 -12.63 -2.50
C ASP A 22 -3.03 -11.96 -1.60
N VAL A 23 -2.79 -10.71 -1.16
CA VAL A 23 -3.78 -9.97 -0.36
C VAL A 23 -5.09 -9.75 -1.13
N ILE A 24 -5.04 -9.37 -2.41
CA ILE A 24 -6.24 -9.12 -3.22
C ILE A 24 -7.02 -10.41 -3.44
N GLU A 25 -6.34 -11.52 -3.74
CA GLU A 25 -6.95 -12.83 -3.89
C GLU A 25 -7.66 -13.27 -2.60
N GLN A 26 -6.97 -13.18 -1.45
CA GLN A 26 -7.52 -13.50 -0.14
C GLN A 26 -8.69 -12.59 0.25
N GLN A 27 -8.61 -11.30 -0.05
CA GLN A 27 -9.70 -10.36 0.18
C GLN A 27 -10.94 -10.71 -0.67
N GLY A 28 -10.73 -11.21 -1.87
CA GLY A 28 -11.78 -11.72 -2.74
C GLY A 28 -12.77 -10.68 -3.25
N LYS A 29 -12.46 -9.39 -3.21
CA LYS A 29 -13.34 -8.30 -3.65
C LYS A 29 -13.16 -7.92 -5.11
N TYR A 30 -12.02 -8.25 -5.71
CA TYR A 30 -11.65 -7.88 -7.08
C TYR A 30 -11.19 -9.10 -7.87
N ASN A 31 -11.36 -9.02 -9.20
CA ASN A 31 -10.65 -9.88 -10.14
C ASN A 31 -9.43 -9.12 -10.67
N ILE A 32 -8.22 -9.68 -10.52
CA ILE A 32 -7.02 -9.08 -11.08
C ILE A 32 -7.04 -9.28 -12.59
N LYS A 33 -7.14 -8.18 -13.35
CA LYS A 33 -7.16 -8.21 -14.82
C LYS A 33 -5.77 -8.37 -15.41
N GLY A 34 -4.75 -7.87 -14.73
CA GLY A 34 -3.35 -7.91 -15.14
C GLY A 34 -2.50 -6.87 -14.43
N ILE A 35 -1.25 -6.80 -14.83
CA ILE A 35 -0.25 -5.93 -14.21
C ILE A 35 0.27 -4.96 -15.26
N ILE A 36 0.54 -3.73 -14.84
CA ILE A 36 1.18 -2.67 -15.62
C ILE A 36 2.60 -2.49 -15.08
N ASP A 37 3.58 -2.49 -15.96
CA ASP A 37 4.99 -2.31 -15.61
C ASP A 37 5.73 -1.57 -16.73
N ILE A 38 7.05 -1.49 -16.67
CA ILE A 38 7.85 -0.93 -17.76
C ILE A 38 7.68 -1.76 -19.05
N LYS A 39 7.87 -1.11 -20.20
CA LYS A 39 7.65 -1.70 -21.53
C LYS A 39 8.41 -3.03 -21.74
N GLU A 40 9.62 -3.13 -21.21
CA GLU A 40 10.50 -4.30 -21.32
C GLU A 40 10.00 -5.54 -20.57
N ASN A 41 9.02 -5.36 -19.70
CA ASN A 41 8.41 -6.44 -18.93
C ASN A 41 7.07 -6.93 -19.51
N ILE A 42 6.52 -6.29 -20.53
CA ILE A 42 5.26 -6.69 -21.16
C ILE A 42 5.37 -8.14 -21.67
N GLY A 43 4.36 -8.95 -21.37
CA GLY A 43 4.28 -10.36 -21.71
C GLY A 43 4.96 -11.32 -20.71
N LYS A 44 5.66 -10.78 -19.69
CA LYS A 44 6.15 -11.59 -18.57
C LYS A 44 5.04 -11.79 -17.54
N ASP A 45 5.23 -12.79 -16.69
CA ASP A 45 4.30 -13.12 -15.62
C ASP A 45 4.83 -12.71 -14.25
N VAL A 46 3.90 -12.31 -13.37
CA VAL A 46 4.11 -12.23 -11.92
C VAL A 46 3.10 -13.17 -11.28
N LEU A 47 3.58 -14.28 -10.73
CA LEU A 47 2.75 -15.44 -10.36
C LEU A 47 1.96 -15.94 -11.57
N VAL A 48 0.63 -15.89 -11.50
CA VAL A 48 -0.28 -16.34 -12.57
C VAL A 48 -0.85 -15.19 -13.41
N TYR A 49 -0.38 -13.97 -13.22
CA TYR A 49 -0.90 -12.77 -13.89
C TYR A 49 0.12 -12.18 -14.86
N ASN A 50 -0.34 -11.89 -16.09
CA ASN A 50 0.51 -11.29 -17.11
C ASN A 50 0.72 -9.79 -16.88
N ILE A 51 1.89 -9.30 -17.28
CA ILE A 51 2.13 -7.88 -17.51
C ILE A 51 1.52 -7.53 -18.87
N ILE A 52 0.38 -6.82 -18.84
CA ILE A 52 -0.50 -6.59 -20.00
C ILE A 52 -0.25 -5.25 -20.69
N GLY A 53 0.59 -4.40 -20.13
CA GLY A 53 0.86 -3.07 -20.68
C GLY A 53 1.82 -2.27 -19.80
N SER A 54 2.03 -1.05 -20.23
CA SER A 54 2.87 -0.04 -19.58
C SER A 54 2.05 1.16 -19.12
N ASP A 55 2.72 2.11 -18.50
CA ASP A 55 2.14 3.38 -18.07
C ASP A 55 1.44 4.16 -19.19
N ASN A 56 1.82 3.92 -20.46
CA ASN A 56 1.22 4.58 -21.62
C ASN A 56 -0.16 4.01 -21.97
N ASP A 57 -0.43 2.78 -21.56
CA ASP A 57 -1.67 2.07 -21.87
C ASP A 57 -2.77 2.32 -20.83
N LEU A 58 -2.46 3.03 -19.74
CA LEU A 58 -3.38 3.27 -18.62
C LEU A 58 -4.66 4.02 -19.05
N GLN A 59 -4.56 4.95 -20.01
CA GLN A 59 -5.72 5.71 -20.48
C GLN A 59 -6.75 4.81 -21.18
N ASP A 60 -6.29 3.89 -22.04
CA ASP A 60 -7.15 2.97 -22.77
C ASP A 60 -7.71 1.89 -21.88
N LEU A 61 -6.88 1.38 -20.94
CA LEU A 61 -7.29 0.37 -19.98
C LEU A 61 -8.36 0.87 -19.00
N PHE A 62 -8.38 2.16 -18.70
CA PHE A 62 -9.36 2.77 -17.80
C PHE A 62 -10.80 2.49 -18.22
N LEU A 63 -11.10 2.53 -19.54
CA LEU A 63 -12.43 2.30 -20.06
C LEU A 63 -13.00 0.92 -19.73
N SER A 64 -12.12 -0.09 -19.58
CA SER A 64 -12.51 -1.49 -19.31
C SER A 64 -12.18 -1.97 -17.90
N CYS A 65 -11.37 -1.20 -17.16
CA CYS A 65 -10.96 -1.51 -15.79
C CYS A 65 -10.68 -0.21 -15.02
N PRO A 66 -11.69 0.39 -14.38
CA PRO A 66 -11.55 1.69 -13.73
C PRO A 66 -10.90 1.61 -12.33
N ASN A 67 -10.56 0.42 -11.83
CA ASN A 67 -9.92 0.28 -10.54
C ASN A 67 -8.44 -0.06 -10.71
N ALA A 68 -7.58 0.58 -9.94
CA ALA A 68 -6.14 0.32 -9.93
C ALA A 68 -5.55 0.40 -8.51
N ILE A 69 -4.43 -0.27 -8.30
CA ILE A 69 -3.64 -0.15 -7.07
C ILE A 69 -2.15 -0.05 -7.42
N VAL A 70 -1.42 0.83 -6.73
CA VAL A 70 0.04 0.95 -6.90
C VAL A 70 0.70 -0.16 -6.10
N SER A 71 1.29 -1.14 -6.78
CA SER A 71 1.95 -2.32 -6.21
C SER A 71 3.49 -2.21 -6.19
N VAL A 72 4.04 -1.04 -6.48
CA VAL A 72 5.47 -0.74 -6.30
C VAL A 72 5.79 -0.60 -4.81
N GLY A 73 6.86 -1.23 -4.35
CA GLY A 73 7.39 -1.01 -3.00
C GLY A 73 8.06 0.37 -2.85
N GLN A 74 8.44 0.70 -1.61
CA GLN A 74 9.12 1.96 -1.28
C GLN A 74 10.14 1.69 -0.17
N ILE A 75 11.40 2.08 -0.38
CA ILE A 75 12.45 2.04 0.65
C ILE A 75 13.16 3.40 0.71
N LYS A 76 13.95 3.74 -0.32
CA LYS A 76 14.77 4.96 -0.34
C LYS A 76 13.99 6.21 -0.77
N SER A 77 12.94 6.06 -1.55
CA SER A 77 12.18 7.18 -2.12
C SER A 77 10.72 6.77 -2.35
N SER A 78 9.81 7.69 -2.07
CA SER A 78 8.38 7.60 -2.38
C SER A 78 8.04 8.11 -3.78
N ALA A 79 8.98 8.75 -4.48
CA ALA A 79 8.73 9.52 -5.71
C ALA A 79 7.98 8.71 -6.79
N LEU A 80 8.39 7.46 -7.05
CA LEU A 80 7.73 6.62 -8.05
C LEU A 80 6.28 6.30 -7.64
N ARG A 81 6.03 5.98 -6.37
CA ARG A 81 4.66 5.72 -5.87
C ARG A 81 3.77 6.95 -5.98
N ILE A 82 4.31 8.12 -5.65
CA ILE A 82 3.62 9.41 -5.77
C ILE A 82 3.27 9.67 -7.23
N HIS A 83 4.24 9.53 -8.14
CA HIS A 83 4.04 9.75 -9.58
C HIS A 83 2.93 8.83 -10.13
N LEU A 84 3.00 7.52 -9.86
CA LEU A 84 2.01 6.56 -10.33
C LEU A 84 0.62 6.84 -9.74
N PHE A 85 0.54 7.15 -8.45
CA PHE A 85 -0.71 7.50 -7.79
C PHE A 85 -1.35 8.74 -8.44
N GLN A 86 -0.56 9.80 -8.65
CA GLN A 86 -1.05 11.03 -9.28
C GLN A 86 -1.50 10.80 -10.71
N LYS A 87 -0.74 10.04 -11.51
CA LYS A 87 -1.08 9.66 -12.87
C LYS A 87 -2.43 8.94 -12.92
N LEU A 88 -2.62 7.93 -12.09
CA LEU A 88 -3.87 7.18 -12.00
C LEU A 88 -5.05 8.10 -11.60
N LYS A 89 -4.85 8.99 -10.64
CA LYS A 89 -5.89 9.96 -10.22
C LYS A 89 -6.24 10.94 -11.33
N THR A 90 -5.26 11.42 -12.10
CA THR A 90 -5.48 12.33 -13.24
C THR A 90 -6.29 11.68 -14.35
N ILE A 91 -6.07 10.38 -14.60
CA ILE A 91 -6.86 9.60 -15.57
C ILE A 91 -8.30 9.36 -15.07
N GLY A 92 -8.50 9.31 -13.74
CA GLY A 92 -9.80 9.09 -13.13
C GLY A 92 -9.96 7.73 -12.42
N TYR A 93 -8.90 6.96 -12.30
CA TYR A 93 -8.96 5.66 -11.62
C TYR A 93 -9.47 5.76 -10.18
N HIS A 94 -10.31 4.81 -9.80
CA HIS A 94 -10.62 4.52 -8.42
C HIS A 94 -9.49 3.70 -7.80
N LEU A 95 -8.94 4.19 -6.70
CA LEU A 95 -7.84 3.56 -5.99
C LEU A 95 -8.37 2.97 -4.66
N PRO A 96 -8.81 1.71 -4.63
CA PRO A 96 -9.42 1.13 -3.45
C PRO A 96 -8.42 0.97 -2.31
N ILE A 97 -8.94 0.90 -1.10
CA ILE A 97 -8.19 0.41 0.05
C ILE A 97 -8.20 -1.11 0.00
N VAL A 98 -7.01 -1.70 -0.01
CA VAL A 98 -6.84 -3.16 0.01
C VAL A 98 -6.44 -3.59 1.41
N ILE A 99 -7.25 -4.45 2.03
CA ILE A 99 -7.04 -4.91 3.40
C ILE A 99 -7.05 -6.44 3.40
N SER A 100 -5.97 -7.03 3.89
CA SER A 100 -5.91 -8.47 4.11
C SER A 100 -7.03 -8.93 5.06
N PRO A 101 -7.74 -10.01 4.77
CA PRO A 101 -8.68 -10.60 5.72
C PRO A 101 -8.01 -11.13 6.99
N LEU A 102 -6.69 -11.30 6.98
CA LEU A 102 -5.88 -11.71 8.14
C LEU A 102 -5.36 -10.52 8.95
N ALA A 103 -5.61 -9.28 8.52
CA ALA A 103 -5.27 -8.08 9.28
C ALA A 103 -6.40 -7.73 10.26
N TYR A 104 -6.04 -7.20 11.43
CA TYR A 104 -7.01 -6.52 12.28
C TYR A 104 -7.01 -5.03 11.99
N VAL A 105 -8.14 -4.51 11.59
CA VAL A 105 -8.35 -3.07 11.41
C VAL A 105 -9.57 -2.65 12.24
N SER A 106 -9.32 -1.78 13.22
CA SER A 106 -10.40 -1.26 14.05
C SER A 106 -11.44 -0.49 13.21
N LYS A 107 -12.72 -0.67 13.52
CA LYS A 107 -13.80 0.11 12.91
C LYS A 107 -13.70 1.63 13.16
N TYR A 108 -12.88 2.03 14.12
CA TYR A 108 -12.62 3.43 14.46
C TYR A 108 -11.34 3.97 13.78
N ALA A 109 -10.66 3.18 12.96
CA ALA A 109 -9.53 3.64 12.17
C ALA A 109 -10.01 4.26 10.84
N LEU A 110 -9.27 5.26 10.37
CA LEU A 110 -9.48 5.90 9.07
C LEU A 110 -8.29 5.57 8.16
N ILE A 111 -8.57 5.07 6.95
CA ILE A 111 -7.54 4.70 5.99
C ILE A 111 -7.79 5.45 4.68
N GLY A 112 -6.75 6.08 4.15
CA GLY A 112 -6.81 6.82 2.89
C GLY A 112 -6.77 5.91 1.66
N GLU A 113 -7.29 6.42 0.55
CA GLU A 113 -7.39 5.74 -0.74
C GLU A 113 -6.03 5.20 -1.23
N GLY A 114 -6.04 4.07 -1.91
CA GLY A 114 -4.84 3.42 -2.46
C GLY A 114 -3.91 2.79 -1.42
N SER A 115 -4.24 2.86 -0.13
CA SER A 115 -3.44 2.25 0.92
C SER A 115 -3.67 0.75 1.02
N ILE A 116 -2.62 0.02 1.39
CA ILE A 116 -2.60 -1.43 1.49
C ILE A 116 -2.27 -1.84 2.92
N ILE A 117 -3.12 -2.68 3.52
CA ILE A 117 -2.90 -3.29 4.84
C ILE A 117 -2.63 -4.78 4.61
N MET A 118 -1.38 -5.18 4.86
CA MET A 118 -0.89 -6.53 4.58
C MET A 118 -1.31 -7.54 5.66
N HIS A 119 -0.99 -8.82 5.41
CA HIS A 119 -1.34 -9.91 6.30
C HIS A 119 -0.83 -9.70 7.74
N GLN A 120 -1.69 -10.02 8.71
CA GLN A 120 -1.38 -9.97 10.14
C GLN A 120 -0.98 -8.58 10.67
N ALA A 121 -1.16 -7.51 9.86
CA ALA A 121 -1.00 -6.16 10.37
C ALA A 121 -2.12 -5.83 11.36
N LEU A 122 -1.80 -5.04 12.38
CA LEU A 122 -2.76 -4.53 13.36
C LEU A 122 -2.86 -3.01 13.22
N VAL A 123 -4.08 -2.51 13.04
CA VAL A 123 -4.40 -1.08 13.00
C VAL A 123 -5.43 -0.81 14.09
N ASN A 124 -5.01 -0.20 15.18
CA ASN A 124 -5.79 -0.03 16.40
C ASN A 124 -6.79 1.15 16.30
N ALA A 125 -7.59 1.33 17.35
CA ALA A 125 -8.63 2.36 17.41
C ALA A 125 -8.06 3.79 17.37
N GLY A 126 -8.72 4.68 16.63
CA GLY A 126 -8.34 6.08 16.48
C GLY A 126 -7.15 6.33 15.56
N VAL A 127 -6.59 5.30 14.95
CA VAL A 127 -5.50 5.44 13.97
C VAL A 127 -6.01 6.16 12.71
N LYS A 128 -5.17 7.05 12.17
CA LYS A 128 -5.41 7.72 10.89
C LYS A 128 -4.25 7.42 9.94
N ILE A 129 -4.53 6.77 8.83
CA ILE A 129 -3.56 6.45 7.78
C ILE A 129 -3.88 7.25 6.54
N GLY A 130 -2.89 7.92 5.99
CA GLY A 130 -3.00 8.72 4.77
C GLY A 130 -3.18 7.87 3.51
N LYS A 131 -3.08 8.53 2.35
CA LYS A 131 -3.25 7.93 1.03
C LYS A 131 -2.00 7.15 0.60
N ASN A 132 -2.23 6.09 -0.19
CA ASN A 132 -1.19 5.28 -0.84
C ASN A 132 -0.07 4.82 0.11
N CYS A 133 -0.45 4.47 1.34
CA CYS A 133 0.46 3.91 2.35
C CYS A 133 0.57 2.39 2.22
N ILE A 134 1.70 1.86 2.66
CA ILE A 134 1.93 0.42 2.85
C ILE A 134 2.05 0.17 4.35
N ILE A 135 1.09 -0.54 4.94
CA ILE A 135 1.20 -1.10 6.29
C ILE A 135 1.52 -2.58 6.09
N ASN A 136 2.79 -2.90 6.20
CA ASN A 136 3.31 -4.19 5.74
C ASN A 136 3.00 -5.33 6.73
N THR A 137 3.34 -6.56 6.34
CA THR A 137 3.07 -7.79 7.08
C THR A 137 3.52 -7.67 8.55
N LYS A 138 2.60 -8.00 9.49
CA LYS A 138 2.82 -7.95 10.94
C LYS A 138 3.18 -6.57 11.51
N ALA A 139 3.03 -5.48 10.75
CA ALA A 139 3.20 -4.15 11.33
C ALA A 139 2.10 -3.88 12.36
N ASN A 140 2.49 -3.33 13.50
CA ASN A 140 1.59 -3.01 14.61
C ASN A 140 1.48 -1.49 14.74
N ILE A 141 0.29 -0.94 14.50
CA ILE A 141 -0.02 0.49 14.60
C ILE A 141 -0.98 0.69 15.77
N GLU A 142 -0.45 1.20 16.87
CA GLU A 142 -1.17 1.37 18.12
C GLU A 142 -2.11 2.59 18.10
N HIS A 143 -2.99 2.67 19.12
CA HIS A 143 -4.04 3.67 19.24
C HIS A 143 -3.55 5.12 19.03
N GLY A 144 -4.38 5.96 18.43
CA GLY A 144 -4.11 7.39 18.27
C GLY A 144 -3.01 7.76 17.26
N VAL A 145 -2.33 6.79 16.68
CA VAL A 145 -1.25 7.02 15.71
C VAL A 145 -1.78 7.73 14.46
N GLN A 146 -1.02 8.69 13.96
CA GLN A 146 -1.28 9.38 12.71
C GLN A 146 -0.15 9.11 11.72
N ILE A 147 -0.48 8.54 10.56
CA ILE A 147 0.46 8.26 9.47
C ILE A 147 0.08 9.12 8.27
N GLY A 148 1.02 9.93 7.82
CA GLY A 148 0.87 10.80 6.64
C GLY A 148 0.77 10.01 5.34
N ASN A 149 0.56 10.73 4.22
CA ASN A 149 0.47 10.12 2.90
C ASN A 149 1.79 9.50 2.46
N PHE A 150 1.72 8.47 1.63
CA PHE A 150 2.88 7.85 0.97
C PHE A 150 3.93 7.31 1.95
N CYS A 151 3.50 6.81 3.11
CA CYS A 151 4.38 6.16 4.06
C CYS A 151 4.45 4.65 3.81
N HIS A 152 5.59 4.05 4.14
CA HIS A 152 5.76 2.61 4.20
C HIS A 152 6.22 2.19 5.59
N ILE A 153 5.34 1.57 6.33
CA ILE A 153 5.64 0.94 7.62
C ILE A 153 5.95 -0.53 7.32
N SER A 154 7.23 -0.89 7.40
CA SER A 154 7.73 -2.17 6.92
C SER A 154 7.37 -3.34 7.84
N THR A 155 7.75 -4.55 7.43
CA THR A 155 7.40 -5.81 8.09
C THR A 155 7.76 -5.82 9.58
N GLY A 156 6.80 -6.17 10.44
CA GLY A 156 7.02 -6.32 11.88
C GLY A 156 7.32 -5.03 12.64
N THR A 157 7.21 -3.86 12.00
CA THR A 157 7.42 -2.57 12.66
C THR A 157 6.37 -2.34 13.74
N ILE A 158 6.77 -1.76 14.88
CA ILE A 158 5.88 -1.35 15.96
C ILE A 158 5.87 0.17 16.05
N VAL A 159 4.70 0.78 15.87
CA VAL A 159 4.47 2.21 16.10
C VAL A 159 3.55 2.34 17.30
N ASN A 160 4.13 2.71 18.44
CA ASN A 160 3.39 2.82 19.70
C ASN A 160 2.45 4.03 19.73
N GLY A 161 1.58 4.06 20.74
CA GLY A 161 0.46 4.98 20.81
C GLY A 161 0.81 6.46 20.67
N ASP A 162 -0.09 7.20 20.04
CA ASP A 162 -0.06 8.66 19.86
C ASP A 162 1.15 9.19 19.08
N CYS A 163 1.83 8.32 18.30
CA CYS A 163 2.89 8.74 17.40
C CYS A 163 2.36 9.48 16.17
N ILE A 164 3.19 10.39 15.64
CA ILE A 164 2.95 11.04 14.35
C ILE A 164 4.07 10.64 13.39
N VAL A 165 3.72 9.91 12.33
CA VAL A 165 4.62 9.59 11.23
C VAL A 165 4.27 10.49 10.06
N SER A 166 5.11 11.48 9.77
CA SER A 166 4.82 12.44 8.69
C SER A 166 4.97 11.78 7.32
N ARG A 167 4.43 12.46 6.29
CA ARG A 167 4.35 11.95 4.91
C ARG A 167 5.69 11.46 4.36
N GLU A 168 5.61 10.53 3.41
CA GLU A 168 6.75 10.07 2.60
C GLU A 168 7.86 9.38 3.41
N THR A 169 7.51 8.91 4.60
CA THR A 169 8.43 8.25 5.54
C THR A 169 8.46 6.74 5.29
N PHE A 170 9.66 6.18 5.36
CA PHE A 170 9.90 4.74 5.43
C PHE A 170 10.36 4.35 6.83
N ILE A 171 9.70 3.37 7.43
CA ILE A 171 10.14 2.77 8.70
C ILE A 171 10.50 1.32 8.42
N GLY A 172 11.78 0.99 8.65
CA GLY A 172 12.37 -0.31 8.35
C GLY A 172 11.83 -1.44 9.20
N SER A 173 11.99 -2.67 8.72
CA SER A 173 11.46 -3.89 9.35
C SER A 173 11.90 -4.02 10.80
N ASN A 174 10.96 -4.43 11.68
CA ASN A 174 11.18 -4.62 13.11
C ASN A 174 11.68 -3.38 13.87
N ALA A 175 11.60 -2.18 13.27
CA ALA A 175 11.85 -0.95 14.02
C ALA A 175 10.72 -0.71 15.04
N THR A 176 11.05 -0.06 16.15
CA THR A 176 10.09 0.28 17.20
C THR A 176 10.12 1.78 17.45
N ILE A 177 8.96 2.42 17.30
CA ILE A 177 8.78 3.85 17.59
C ILE A 177 8.12 3.98 18.97
N SER A 178 8.78 4.66 19.89
CA SER A 178 8.27 4.87 21.27
C SER A 178 7.05 5.78 21.27
N ASN A 179 6.23 5.70 22.32
CA ASN A 179 4.98 6.45 22.44
C ASN A 179 5.18 7.97 22.25
N GLY A 180 4.26 8.62 21.53
CA GLY A 180 4.19 10.05 21.35
C GLY A 180 5.35 10.67 20.58
N VAL A 181 6.13 9.86 19.85
CA VAL A 181 7.22 10.33 18.98
C VAL A 181 6.63 10.92 17.71
N THR A 182 7.19 12.03 17.24
CA THR A 182 6.93 12.60 15.91
C THR A 182 8.11 12.34 15.00
N ILE A 183 7.86 11.61 13.90
CA ILE A 183 8.83 11.36 12.84
C ILE A 183 8.65 12.43 11.75
N PRO A 184 9.68 13.20 11.39
CA PRO A 184 9.61 14.23 10.35
C PRO A 184 9.28 13.65 8.95
N PRO A 185 8.81 14.48 8.00
CA PRO A 185 8.56 14.03 6.64
C PRO A 185 9.84 13.57 5.94
N ASN A 186 9.72 12.67 4.98
CA ASN A 186 10.83 12.10 4.20
C ASN A 186 11.89 11.37 5.04
N SER A 187 11.54 10.91 6.24
CA SER A 187 12.45 10.17 7.10
C SER A 187 12.63 8.73 6.63
N ILE A 188 13.84 8.21 6.86
CA ILE A 188 14.16 6.79 6.69
C ILE A 188 14.66 6.27 8.03
N ILE A 189 13.88 5.42 8.67
CA ILE A 189 14.26 4.73 9.90
C ILE A 189 14.79 3.35 9.51
N SER A 190 15.96 2.99 10.04
CA SER A 190 16.61 1.72 9.72
C SER A 190 15.85 0.52 10.29
N ALA A 191 16.06 -0.66 9.70
CA ALA A 191 15.52 -1.90 10.25
C ALA A 191 16.07 -2.17 11.66
N GLY A 192 15.19 -2.62 12.57
CA GLY A 192 15.54 -2.93 13.96
C GLY A 192 15.84 -1.71 14.84
N GLU A 193 15.71 -0.50 14.32
CA GLU A 193 15.99 0.72 15.08
C GLU A 193 14.95 0.96 16.17
N PHE A 194 15.40 1.37 17.36
CA PHE A 194 14.52 1.86 18.42
C PHE A 194 14.57 3.39 18.48
N VAL A 195 13.51 4.03 18.06
CA VAL A 195 13.36 5.49 18.05
C VAL A 195 12.63 5.93 19.31
N LYS A 196 13.29 6.76 20.11
CA LYS A 196 12.74 7.38 21.33
C LYS A 196 12.89 8.90 21.27
N ARG A 197 12.18 9.60 22.14
CA ARG A 197 12.25 11.07 22.29
C ARG A 197 13.68 11.51 22.61
#